data_73c7e8304e925f28343cb46c2161c291
#
_entry.id   73c7e8304e925f28343cb46c2161c291
#
_cell.length_a   1.000
_cell.length_b   1.000
_cell.length_c   1.000
_cell.angle_alpha   90.00
_cell.angle_beta   90.00
_cell.angle_gamma   90.00
#
_symmetry.space_group_name_H-M   'P 1'
#
loop_
_entity.id
_entity.type
_entity.pdbx_description
1 polymer ?
#
loop_
_entity_poly.entity_id
_entity_poly.type
_entity_poly.pdbx_seq_one_letter_code
_entity_poly.pdbx_strand_id
1 'polypeptide(L)'
;MSMTLISNKALREFAAAHPDAQVPLQVWRRLIERGDYGSFAALRTTFVAVDKVGEVFVFNIGGIKYRLVAGVDFAHRRVFIKAVLTHSGYDKRK
;
A
#
# COMPACT_ATOMS: atom_id res chain seq x y z
N MET A 1 5.61 -16.73 7.39
CA MET A 1 5.13 -16.65 6.00
C MET A 1 5.13 -15.22 5.54
N SER A 2 5.47 -14.98 4.29
CA SER A 2 5.44 -13.63 3.75
C SER A 2 4.05 -13.30 3.20
N MET A 3 3.79 -11.99 3.02
CA MET A 3 2.53 -11.55 2.44
C MET A 3 2.53 -11.78 0.94
N THR A 4 1.38 -12.16 0.39
CA THR A 4 1.17 -12.29 -1.05
C THR A 4 0.49 -11.02 -1.56
N LEU A 5 1.10 -10.39 -2.55
CA LEU A 5 0.58 -9.17 -3.14
C LEU A 5 -0.26 -9.51 -4.36
N ILE A 6 -1.48 -9.00 -4.40
CA ILE A 6 -2.43 -9.23 -5.48
C ILE A 6 -2.70 -7.90 -6.19
N SER A 7 -2.79 -7.93 -7.52
CA SER A 7 -3.05 -6.76 -8.37
C SER A 7 -1.83 -5.85 -8.56
N ASN A 8 -0.68 -6.47 -8.84
CA ASN A 8 0.54 -5.74 -9.19
C ASN A 8 0.36 -4.81 -10.41
N LYS A 9 -0.63 -5.11 -11.23
CA LYS A 9 -0.92 -4.30 -12.41
C LYS A 9 -1.18 -2.84 -12.04
N ALA A 10 -1.90 -2.60 -10.95
CA ALA A 10 -2.20 -1.25 -10.49
C ALA A 10 -0.91 -0.47 -10.15
N LEU A 11 0.06 -1.15 -9.53
CA LEU A 11 1.36 -0.53 -9.21
C LEU A 11 2.11 -0.15 -10.48
N ARG A 12 2.17 -1.06 -11.45
CA ARG A 12 2.91 -0.83 -12.69
C ARG A 12 2.28 0.30 -13.51
N GLU A 13 0.96 0.32 -13.60
CA GLU A 13 0.25 1.35 -14.34
C GLU A 13 0.45 2.72 -13.70
N PHE A 14 0.36 2.79 -12.39
CA PHE A 14 0.56 4.06 -11.70
C PHE A 14 2.00 4.55 -11.84
N ALA A 15 2.99 3.66 -11.72
CA ALA A 15 4.39 4.00 -11.87
C ALA A 15 4.71 4.48 -13.28
N ALA A 16 4.04 3.92 -14.29
CA ALA A 16 4.21 4.38 -15.67
C ALA A 16 3.70 5.81 -15.87
N ALA A 17 2.59 6.15 -15.22
CA ALA A 17 2.01 7.50 -15.29
C ALA A 17 2.75 8.49 -14.38
N HIS A 18 3.36 8.00 -13.29
CA HIS A 18 4.06 8.82 -12.31
C HIS A 18 5.45 8.23 -12.05
N PRO A 19 6.46 8.54 -12.91
CA PRO A 19 7.79 7.91 -12.78
C PRO A 19 8.46 8.10 -11.43
N ASP A 20 8.18 9.21 -10.75
CA ASP A 20 8.75 9.46 -9.41
C ASP A 20 8.13 8.58 -8.32
N ALA A 21 7.04 7.87 -8.62
CA ALA A 21 6.44 6.90 -7.72
C ALA A 21 7.07 5.52 -7.84
N GLN A 22 7.85 5.26 -8.89
CA GLN A 22 8.37 3.92 -9.18
C GLN A 22 9.20 3.35 -8.03
N VAL A 23 10.21 4.08 -7.58
CA VAL A 23 11.08 3.61 -6.50
C VAL A 23 10.32 3.47 -5.18
N PRO A 24 9.54 4.49 -4.73
CA PRO A 24 8.74 4.34 -3.51
C PRO A 24 7.78 3.16 -3.54
N LEU A 25 7.14 2.90 -4.67
CA LEU A 25 6.22 1.76 -4.80
C LEU A 25 6.97 0.43 -4.74
N GLN A 26 8.16 0.35 -5.34
CA GLN A 26 8.98 -0.86 -5.27
C GLN A 26 9.46 -1.12 -3.84
N VAL A 27 9.83 -0.08 -3.10
CA VAL A 27 10.21 -0.20 -1.70
C VAL A 27 9.03 -0.71 -0.88
N TRP A 28 7.84 -0.13 -1.07
CA TRP A 28 6.63 -0.58 -0.39
C TRP A 28 6.33 -2.04 -0.68
N ARG A 29 6.38 -2.41 -1.96
CA ARG A 29 6.14 -3.79 -2.39
C ARG A 29 7.10 -4.77 -1.72
N ARG A 30 8.39 -4.41 -1.70
CA ARG A 30 9.41 -5.26 -1.11
C ARG A 30 9.19 -5.45 0.39
N LEU A 31 8.83 -4.39 1.09
CA LEU A 31 8.55 -4.45 2.52
C LEU A 31 7.31 -5.32 2.80
N ILE A 32 6.28 -5.19 1.99
CA ILE A 32 5.08 -6.01 2.11
C ILE A 32 5.41 -7.49 1.87
N GLU A 33 6.11 -7.79 0.77
CA GLU A 33 6.36 -9.19 0.38
C GLU A 33 7.32 -9.90 1.34
N ARG A 34 8.23 -9.17 1.95
CA ARG A 34 9.19 -9.76 2.89
C ARG A 34 8.63 -9.88 4.30
N GLY A 35 7.63 -9.09 4.64
CA GLY A 35 7.09 -9.09 5.98
C GLY A 35 6.09 -10.21 6.22
N ASP A 36 5.88 -10.53 7.49
CA ASP A 36 4.85 -11.47 7.91
C ASP A 36 3.97 -10.73 8.92
N TYR A 37 2.99 -10.01 8.41
CA TYR A 37 2.14 -9.15 9.24
C TYR A 37 0.86 -9.90 9.57
N GLY A 38 0.68 -10.24 10.85
CA GLY A 38 -0.50 -10.96 11.31
C GLY A 38 -1.60 -10.09 11.87
N SER A 39 -1.36 -8.77 11.95
CA SER A 39 -2.32 -7.83 12.52
C SER A 39 -2.00 -6.42 12.06
N PHE A 40 -2.94 -5.50 12.29
CA PHE A 40 -2.69 -4.08 12.03
C PHE A 40 -1.54 -3.54 12.90
N ALA A 41 -1.47 -3.99 14.15
CA ALA A 41 -0.37 -3.57 15.02
C ALA A 41 0.99 -3.99 14.46
N ALA A 42 1.10 -5.22 13.93
CA ALA A 42 2.31 -5.68 13.30
C ALA A 42 2.64 -4.87 12.05
N LEU A 43 1.63 -4.53 11.25
CA LEU A 43 1.80 -3.73 10.05
C LEU A 43 2.37 -2.34 10.38
N ARG A 44 1.90 -1.74 11.47
CA ARG A 44 2.33 -0.40 11.90
C ARG A 44 3.78 -0.37 12.39
N THR A 45 4.37 -1.48 12.74
CA THR A 45 5.78 -1.50 13.13
C THR A 45 6.70 -1.18 11.96
N THR A 46 6.32 -1.58 10.76
CA THR A 46 7.06 -1.27 9.53
C THR A 46 6.55 -0.01 8.84
N PHE A 47 5.23 0.13 8.78
CA PHE A 47 4.57 1.27 8.13
C PHE A 47 3.94 2.15 9.20
N VAL A 48 4.76 2.96 9.87
CA VAL A 48 4.33 3.72 11.05
C VAL A 48 3.20 4.71 10.76
N ALA A 49 3.10 5.16 9.52
CA ALA A 49 2.07 6.12 9.10
C ALA A 49 0.88 5.46 8.41
N VAL A 50 0.80 4.11 8.41
CA VAL A 50 -0.35 3.44 7.81
C VAL A 50 -1.61 3.77 8.60
N ASP A 51 -2.70 4.01 7.89
CA ASP A 51 -3.97 4.36 8.49
C ASP A 51 -5.02 3.33 8.09
N LYS A 52 -5.94 3.04 9.01
CA LYS A 52 -7.05 2.14 8.74
C LYS A 52 -8.31 2.97 8.59
N VAL A 53 -8.94 2.90 7.41
CA VAL A 53 -10.17 3.64 7.10
C VAL A 53 -11.22 2.62 6.70
N GLY A 54 -12.16 2.33 7.61
CA GLY A 54 -13.13 1.27 7.39
C GLY A 54 -12.44 -0.08 7.26
N GLU A 55 -12.60 -0.72 6.12
CA GLU A 55 -12.02 -2.03 5.85
C GLU A 55 -10.74 -1.96 5.01
N VAL A 56 -10.26 -0.77 4.69
CA VAL A 56 -9.07 -0.61 3.88
C VAL A 56 -7.95 0.05 4.67
N PHE A 57 -6.75 -0.10 4.16
CA PHE A 57 -5.54 0.47 4.76
C PHE A 57 -4.94 1.45 3.75
N VAL A 58 -4.53 2.61 4.25
CA VAL A 58 -3.98 3.67 3.42
C VAL A 58 -2.51 3.87 3.79
N PHE A 59 -1.64 3.69 2.80
CA PHE A 59 -0.20 3.83 2.97
C PHE A 59 0.28 5.10 2.29
N ASN A 60 1.21 5.80 2.92
CA ASN A 60 1.89 6.92 2.32
C ASN A 60 3.02 6.41 1.42
N ILE A 61 3.06 6.90 0.19
CA ILE A 61 4.08 6.54 -0.79
C ILE A 61 4.81 7.81 -1.22
N GLY A 62 6.14 7.74 -1.22
CA GLY A 62 6.95 8.92 -1.55
C GLY A 62 6.74 10.06 -0.57
N GLY A 63 6.80 9.76 0.73
CA GLY A 63 6.42 10.71 1.76
C GLY A 63 4.92 10.88 1.77
N ILE A 64 4.43 12.05 1.42
CA ILE A 64 2.99 12.34 1.38
C ILE A 64 2.47 12.57 -0.04
N LYS A 65 3.30 12.31 -1.06
CA LYS A 65 2.91 12.59 -2.45
C LYS A 65 1.77 11.71 -2.94
N TYR A 66 1.80 10.45 -2.57
CA TYR A 66 0.84 9.47 -3.07
C TYR A 66 0.25 8.67 -1.92
N ARG A 67 -0.96 8.15 -2.17
CA ARG A 67 -1.66 7.26 -1.24
C ARG A 67 -1.95 5.94 -1.92
N LEU A 68 -1.59 4.85 -1.28
CA LEU A 68 -1.91 3.51 -1.76
C LEU A 68 -3.00 2.93 -0.85
N VAL A 69 -4.12 2.55 -1.45
CA VAL A 69 -5.26 1.99 -0.75
C VAL A 69 -5.29 0.49 -1.00
N ALA A 70 -5.28 -0.29 0.06
CA ALA A 70 -5.25 -1.74 -0.06
C ALA A 70 -6.11 -2.40 1.00
N GLY A 71 -6.70 -3.55 0.64
CA GLY A 71 -7.29 -4.45 1.61
C GLY A 71 -6.22 -5.42 2.09
N VAL A 72 -6.27 -5.80 3.36
CA VAL A 72 -5.31 -6.75 3.92
C VAL A 72 -6.06 -7.88 4.60
N ASP A 73 -5.79 -9.10 4.15
CA ASP A 73 -6.29 -10.31 4.80
C ASP A 73 -5.16 -10.88 5.64
N PHE A 74 -5.16 -10.56 6.91
CA PHE A 74 -4.09 -10.99 7.81
C PHE A 74 -4.09 -12.50 8.03
N ALA A 75 -5.26 -13.11 8.03
CA ALA A 75 -5.36 -14.56 8.24
C ALA A 75 -4.70 -15.36 7.11
N HIS A 76 -4.87 -14.91 5.87
CA HIS A 76 -4.33 -15.59 4.70
C HIS A 76 -3.07 -14.92 4.15
N ARG A 77 -2.60 -13.87 4.82
CA ARG A 77 -1.39 -13.13 4.41
C ARG A 77 -1.48 -12.61 2.98
N ARG A 78 -2.60 -11.98 2.64
CA ARG A 78 -2.84 -11.42 1.31
C ARG A 78 -3.05 -9.92 1.38
N VAL A 79 -2.50 -9.20 0.41
CA VAL A 79 -2.70 -7.76 0.27
C VAL A 79 -3.29 -7.50 -1.11
N PHE A 80 -4.45 -6.86 -1.13
CA PHE A 80 -5.18 -6.54 -2.36
C PHE A 80 -5.06 -5.05 -2.63
N ILE A 81 -4.38 -4.67 -3.70
CA ILE A 81 -4.25 -3.26 -4.05
C ILE A 81 -5.56 -2.80 -4.68
N LYS A 82 -6.20 -1.81 -4.07
CA LYS A 82 -7.46 -1.27 -4.57
C LYS A 82 -7.25 -0.03 -5.43
N ALA A 83 -6.32 0.85 -5.03
CA ALA A 83 -6.04 2.05 -5.80
C ALA A 83 -4.70 2.64 -5.36
N VAL A 84 -4.06 3.35 -6.28
CA VAL A 84 -2.94 4.24 -5.97
C VAL A 84 -3.36 5.62 -6.46
N LEU A 85 -3.29 6.61 -5.58
CA LEU A 85 -3.85 7.93 -5.83
C LEU A 85 -2.83 9.00 -5.53
N THR A 86 -2.95 10.14 -6.22
CA THR A 86 -2.24 11.34 -5.80
C THR A 86 -2.84 11.84 -4.50
N HIS A 87 -2.12 12.67 -3.77
CA HIS A 87 -2.63 13.28 -2.53
C HIS A 87 -3.94 14.03 -2.81
N SER A 88 -3.96 14.80 -3.88
CA SER A 88 -5.16 15.54 -4.29
C SER A 88 -6.32 14.61 -4.62
N GLY A 89 -6.04 13.51 -5.37
CA GLY A 89 -7.06 12.52 -5.70
C GLY A 89 -7.63 11.83 -4.47
N TYR A 90 -6.78 11.52 -3.49
CA TYR A 90 -7.22 10.92 -2.23
C TYR A 90 -8.14 11.86 -1.46
N ASP A 91 -7.76 13.13 -1.35
CA ASP A 91 -8.55 14.12 -0.62
C ASP A 91 -9.95 14.27 -1.20
N LYS A 92 -10.08 14.17 -2.52
CA LYS A 92 -11.39 14.26 -3.17
C LYS A 92 -12.30 13.08 -2.86
N ARG A 93 -11.76 11.96 -2.40
CA ARG A 93 -12.54 10.77 -2.06
C ARG A 93 -13.19 10.86 -0.69
N LYS A 94 -12.76 11.78 0.13
CA LYS A 94 -13.37 12.00 1.43
C LYS A 94 -14.75 12.61 1.23
#